data_3bb4fcba16a644043bb9f35137858f23
#
_entry.id   3bb4fcba16a644043bb9f35137858f23
#
_cell.length_a   1.000
_cell.length_b   1.000
_cell.length_c   1.000
_cell.angle_alpha   90.00
_cell.angle_beta   90.00
_cell.angle_gamma   90.00
#
_symmetry.space_group_name_H-M   'P 1'
#
loop_
_entity.id
_entity.type
_entity.pdbx_description
1 polymer ?
#
loop_
_entity_poly.entity_id
_entity_poly.type
_entity_poly.pdbx_seq_one_letter_code
_entity_poly.pdbx_strand_id
1 'polypeptide(L)'
;MVLKAQQGELDAVLMYNALAKTAREPRDAETFRQLAADEGRHASVFRELSGQILQAKKTKSILLPMLYRLLGRERLYPIIAKGEYDAVKNYESLVLRFPEVKSVQDDEQRHGDMMLSLL
;
A
#
# COMPACT_ATOMS: atom_id res chain seq x y z
N MET A 1 7.77 0.04 15.84
CA MET A 1 7.61 0.86 14.64
C MET A 1 7.92 0.10 13.35
N VAL A 2 9.07 -0.56 13.28
CA VAL A 2 9.42 -1.36 12.07
C VAL A 2 8.43 -2.50 11.85
N LEU A 3 8.07 -3.25 12.89
CA LEU A 3 7.13 -4.37 12.77
C LEU A 3 5.74 -3.89 12.31
N LYS A 4 5.28 -2.75 12.81
CA LYS A 4 4.00 -2.19 12.38
C LYS A 4 4.02 -1.80 10.91
N ALA A 5 5.11 -1.19 10.46
CA ALA A 5 5.30 -0.84 9.05
C ALA A 5 5.34 -2.09 8.18
N GLN A 6 6.10 -3.11 8.61
CA GLN A 6 6.19 -4.38 7.90
C GLN A 6 4.81 -5.04 7.74
N GLN A 7 4.02 -5.07 8.83
CA GLN A 7 2.67 -5.63 8.79
C GLN A 7 1.78 -4.86 7.80
N GLY A 8 1.85 -3.54 7.85
CA GLY A 8 1.07 -2.70 6.94
C GLY A 8 1.37 -2.97 5.48
N GLU A 9 2.66 -3.13 5.14
CA GLU A 9 3.07 -3.43 3.77
C GLU A 9 2.59 -4.81 3.31
N LEU A 10 2.72 -5.82 4.18
CA LEU A 10 2.25 -7.18 3.88
C LEU A 10 0.73 -7.19 3.62
N ASP A 11 -0.03 -6.51 4.48
CA ASP A 11 -1.47 -6.43 4.35
C ASP A 11 -1.86 -5.70 3.06
N ALA A 12 -1.09 -4.67 2.69
CA ALA A 12 -1.32 -3.91 1.47
C ALA A 12 -1.10 -4.74 0.20
N VAL A 13 -0.15 -5.69 0.22
CA VAL A 13 0.05 -6.61 -0.92
C VAL A 13 -1.25 -7.36 -1.23
N LEU A 14 -1.86 -7.94 -0.21
CA LEU A 14 -3.12 -8.68 -0.38
C LEU A 14 -4.26 -7.75 -0.82
N MET A 15 -4.32 -6.56 -0.23
CA MET A 15 -5.34 -5.56 -0.55
C MET A 15 -5.28 -5.15 -2.01
N TYR A 16 -4.11 -4.76 -2.50
CA TYR A 16 -3.96 -4.31 -3.88
C TYR A 16 -4.18 -5.44 -4.88
N ASN A 17 -3.74 -6.67 -4.57
CA ASN A 17 -4.03 -7.81 -5.42
C ASN A 17 -5.53 -8.10 -5.50
N ALA A 18 -6.25 -7.97 -4.39
CA ALA A 18 -7.70 -8.14 -4.37
C ALA A 18 -8.41 -7.04 -5.18
N LEU A 19 -7.96 -5.79 -5.04
CA LEU A 19 -8.50 -4.67 -5.81
C LEU A 19 -8.21 -4.83 -7.31
N ALA A 20 -7.04 -5.36 -7.68
CA ALA A 20 -6.72 -5.63 -9.08
C ALA A 20 -7.72 -6.60 -9.72
N LYS A 21 -8.18 -7.60 -8.96
CA LYS A 21 -9.18 -8.57 -9.43
C LYS A 21 -10.58 -7.95 -9.48
N THR A 22 -10.86 -6.94 -8.68
CA THR A 22 -12.18 -6.32 -8.56
C THR A 22 -12.36 -5.16 -9.55
N ALA A 23 -11.29 -4.43 -9.86
CA ALA A 23 -11.34 -3.25 -10.69
C ALA A 23 -11.87 -3.56 -12.09
N ARG A 24 -12.78 -2.72 -12.56
CA ARG A 24 -13.44 -2.89 -13.87
C ARG A 24 -12.63 -2.27 -15.00
N GLU A 25 -11.86 -1.21 -14.69
CA GLU A 25 -11.02 -0.54 -15.67
C GLU A 25 -9.67 -1.26 -15.78
N PRO A 26 -9.25 -1.70 -16.98
CA PRO A 26 -7.95 -2.37 -17.14
C PRO A 26 -6.77 -1.56 -16.62
N ARG A 27 -6.80 -0.25 -16.79
CA ARG A 27 -5.76 0.65 -16.31
C ARG A 27 -5.68 0.64 -14.77
N ASP A 28 -6.83 0.66 -14.11
CA ASP A 28 -6.90 0.59 -12.65
C ASP A 28 -6.34 -0.73 -12.15
N ALA A 29 -6.76 -1.85 -12.77
CA ALA A 29 -6.29 -3.16 -12.39
C ALA A 29 -4.77 -3.29 -12.53
N GLU A 30 -4.20 -2.77 -13.62
CA GLU A 30 -2.75 -2.78 -13.83
C GLU A 30 -2.04 -1.94 -12.77
N THR A 31 -2.58 -0.77 -12.45
CA THR A 31 -2.02 0.08 -11.40
C THR A 31 -2.01 -0.66 -10.06
N PHE A 32 -3.09 -1.33 -9.70
CA PHE A 32 -3.14 -2.10 -8.45
C PHE A 32 -2.11 -3.24 -8.44
N ARG A 33 -1.87 -3.91 -9.57
CA ARG A 33 -0.83 -4.95 -9.63
C ARG A 33 0.56 -4.36 -9.40
N GLN A 34 0.84 -3.19 -9.96
CA GLN A 34 2.10 -2.50 -9.74
C GLN A 34 2.27 -2.09 -8.28
N LEU A 35 1.21 -1.55 -7.68
CA LEU A 35 1.23 -1.18 -6.26
C LEU A 35 1.49 -2.41 -5.38
N ALA A 36 0.82 -3.53 -5.67
CA ALA A 36 1.05 -4.76 -4.91
C ALA A 36 2.51 -5.21 -4.99
N ALA A 37 3.13 -5.14 -6.16
CA ALA A 37 4.53 -5.49 -6.34
C ALA A 37 5.45 -4.57 -5.54
N ASP A 38 5.19 -3.27 -5.55
CA ASP A 38 5.96 -2.29 -4.77
C ASP A 38 5.84 -2.57 -3.27
N GLU A 39 4.62 -2.82 -2.78
CA GLU A 39 4.40 -3.12 -1.37
C GLU A 39 5.13 -4.40 -0.94
N GLY A 40 5.24 -5.38 -1.83
CA GLY A 40 6.04 -6.58 -1.56
C GLY A 40 7.51 -6.26 -1.36
N ARG A 41 8.06 -5.36 -2.17
CA ARG A 41 9.46 -4.91 -2.00
C ARG A 41 9.62 -4.13 -0.69
N HIS A 42 8.68 -3.26 -0.35
CA HIS A 42 8.69 -2.49 0.90
C HIS A 42 8.67 -3.45 2.11
N ALA A 43 7.83 -4.47 2.07
CA ALA A 43 7.76 -5.47 3.12
C ALA A 43 9.13 -6.15 3.31
N SER A 44 9.85 -6.42 2.22
CA SER A 44 11.20 -7.01 2.28
C SER A 44 12.19 -6.07 2.96
N VAL A 45 12.12 -4.77 2.68
CA VAL A 45 12.98 -3.77 3.35
C VAL A 45 12.75 -3.83 4.87
N PHE A 46 11.51 -3.81 5.31
CA PHE A 46 11.21 -3.85 6.75
C PHE A 46 11.55 -5.19 7.37
N ARG A 47 11.40 -6.29 6.63
CA ARG A 47 11.81 -7.63 7.11
C ARG A 47 13.32 -7.68 7.37
N GLU A 48 14.12 -7.09 6.49
CA GLU A 48 15.57 -7.00 6.70
C GLU A 48 15.88 -6.25 7.99
N LEU A 49 15.15 -5.17 8.26
CA LEU A 49 15.37 -4.35 9.46
C LEU A 49 14.88 -5.04 10.73
N SER A 50 13.76 -5.75 10.69
CA SER A 50 13.18 -6.40 11.86
C SER A 50 13.78 -7.76 12.15
N GLY A 51 14.26 -8.46 11.13
CA GLY A 51 14.72 -9.84 11.23
C GLY A 51 13.60 -10.84 11.51
N GLN A 52 12.33 -10.44 11.34
CA GLN A 52 11.17 -11.27 11.66
C GLN A 52 10.32 -11.53 10.43
N ILE A 53 9.68 -12.71 10.41
CA ILE A 53 8.73 -13.12 9.39
C ILE A 53 7.34 -12.91 9.97
N LEU A 54 6.50 -12.10 9.27
CA LEU A 54 5.12 -11.85 9.67
C LEU A 54 4.18 -12.43 8.63
N GLN A 55 2.96 -12.77 9.07
CA GLN A 55 1.90 -13.21 8.18
C GLN A 55 1.01 -12.03 7.81
N ALA A 56 0.66 -11.92 6.52
CA ALA A 56 -0.27 -10.90 6.06
C ALA A 56 -1.67 -11.17 6.62
N LYS A 57 -2.38 -10.11 7.00
CA LYS A 57 -3.79 -10.18 7.44
C LYS A 57 -4.70 -9.87 6.28
N LYS A 58 -5.82 -10.59 6.20
CA LYS A 58 -6.75 -10.50 5.07
C LYS A 58 -7.82 -9.43 5.23
N THR A 59 -7.89 -8.74 6.35
CA THR A 59 -8.98 -7.80 6.65
C THR A 59 -9.16 -6.77 5.55
N LYS A 60 -8.10 -6.07 5.16
CA LYS A 60 -8.18 -5.04 4.10
C LYS A 60 -8.47 -5.66 2.74
N SER A 61 -7.93 -6.85 2.46
CA SER A 61 -8.16 -7.53 1.19
C SER A 61 -9.61 -7.96 1.00
N ILE A 62 -10.37 -8.10 2.08
CA ILE A 62 -11.79 -8.38 2.04
C ILE A 62 -12.60 -7.08 2.04
N LEU A 63 -12.23 -6.13 2.90
CA LEU A 63 -12.97 -4.88 3.09
C LEU A 63 -12.90 -3.96 1.87
N LEU A 64 -11.72 -3.75 1.30
CA LEU A 64 -11.54 -2.75 0.24
C LEU A 64 -12.30 -3.11 -1.05
N PRO A 65 -12.33 -4.37 -1.51
CA PRO A 65 -13.20 -4.73 -2.64
C PRO A 65 -14.69 -4.49 -2.37
N MET A 66 -15.14 -4.71 -1.13
CA MET A 66 -16.52 -4.39 -0.77
C MET A 66 -16.79 -2.90 -0.87
N LEU A 67 -15.87 -2.08 -0.35
CA LEU A 67 -15.97 -0.62 -0.45
C LEU A 67 -15.93 -0.16 -1.91
N TYR A 68 -15.13 -0.80 -2.75
CA TYR A 68 -15.10 -0.51 -4.18
C TYR A 68 -16.49 -0.67 -4.80
N ARG A 69 -17.17 -1.79 -4.49
CA ARG A 69 -18.51 -2.08 -5.02
C ARG A 69 -19.57 -1.12 -4.48
N LEU A 70 -19.45 -0.71 -3.21
CA LEU A 70 -20.42 0.17 -2.57
C LEU A 70 -20.25 1.63 -2.94
N LEU A 71 -18.99 2.12 -2.94
CA LEU A 71 -18.68 3.54 -3.09
C LEU A 71 -18.29 3.91 -4.50
N GLY A 72 -17.75 2.97 -5.26
CA GLY A 72 -17.15 3.24 -6.56
C GLY A 72 -15.76 3.86 -6.44
N ARG A 73 -15.06 3.89 -7.58
CA ARG A 73 -13.67 4.35 -7.66
C ARG A 73 -13.50 5.82 -7.26
N GLU A 74 -14.48 6.64 -7.61
CA GLU A 74 -14.40 8.09 -7.37
C GLU A 74 -14.33 8.45 -5.88
N ARG A 75 -14.99 7.65 -5.02
CA ARG A 75 -14.97 7.85 -3.58
C ARG A 75 -13.88 7.05 -2.89
N LEU A 76 -13.59 5.86 -3.41
CA LEU A 76 -12.63 4.96 -2.77
C LEU A 76 -11.18 5.39 -3.00
N TYR A 77 -10.82 5.79 -4.22
CA TYR A 77 -9.42 6.08 -4.54
C TYR A 77 -8.84 7.23 -3.73
N PRO A 78 -9.56 8.32 -3.45
CA PRO A 78 -9.04 9.33 -2.52
C PRO A 78 -8.77 8.79 -1.10
N ILE A 79 -9.56 7.83 -0.64
CA ILE A 79 -9.35 7.20 0.68
C ILE A 79 -8.05 6.39 0.66
N ILE A 80 -7.83 5.63 -0.41
CA ILE A 80 -6.59 4.85 -0.57
C ILE A 80 -5.39 5.80 -0.67
N ALA A 81 -5.50 6.85 -1.47
CA ALA A 81 -4.43 7.86 -1.60
C ALA A 81 -4.09 8.49 -0.26
N LYS A 82 -5.09 8.80 0.56
CA LYS A 82 -4.86 9.34 1.90
C LYS A 82 -4.04 8.36 2.75
N GLY A 83 -4.33 7.08 2.68
CA GLY A 83 -3.57 6.06 3.40
C GLY A 83 -2.11 6.05 2.98
N GLU A 84 -1.83 6.19 1.69
CA GLU A 84 -0.47 6.27 1.17
C GLU A 84 0.25 7.52 1.68
N TYR A 85 -0.41 8.68 1.62
CA TYR A 85 0.17 9.93 2.12
C TYR A 85 0.38 9.89 3.64
N ASP A 86 -0.50 9.23 4.39
CA ASP A 86 -0.30 9.04 5.82
C ASP A 86 0.96 8.20 6.10
N ALA A 87 1.24 7.20 5.25
CA ALA A 87 2.47 6.41 5.38
C ALA A 87 3.72 7.25 5.18
N VAL A 88 3.69 8.24 4.28
CA VAL A 88 4.83 9.18 4.11
C VAL A 88 5.16 9.84 5.44
N LYS A 89 4.15 10.33 6.14
CA LYS A 89 4.34 10.99 7.45
C LYS A 89 4.79 10.00 8.51
N ASN A 90 4.19 8.82 8.53
CA ASN A 90 4.47 7.80 9.53
C ASN A 90 5.90 7.25 9.42
N TYR A 91 6.47 7.24 8.22
CA TYR A 91 7.81 6.72 7.99
C TYR A 91 8.92 7.76 8.22
N GLU A 92 8.59 9.01 8.47
CA GLU A 92 9.57 10.08 8.64
C GLU A 92 10.60 9.75 9.74
N SER A 93 10.13 9.29 10.90
CA SER A 93 11.01 8.91 12.01
C SER A 93 11.87 7.69 11.67
N LEU A 94 11.34 6.75 10.87
CA LEU A 94 12.09 5.58 10.44
C LEU A 94 13.20 5.94 9.46
N VAL A 95 12.96 6.88 8.56
CA VAL A 95 13.97 7.36 7.62
C VAL A 95 15.18 7.92 8.35
N LEU A 96 14.96 8.62 9.47
CA LEU A 96 16.05 9.19 10.26
C LEU A 96 16.96 8.11 10.86
N ARG A 97 16.41 6.95 11.22
CA ARG A 97 17.16 5.84 11.80
C ARG A 97 17.69 4.87 10.74
N PHE A 98 16.94 4.66 9.68
CA PHE A 98 17.21 3.67 8.65
C PHE A 98 17.12 4.34 7.28
N PRO A 99 18.24 4.84 6.72
CA PRO A 99 18.22 5.56 5.45
C PRO A 99 17.58 4.79 4.29
N GLU A 100 17.63 3.45 4.32
CA GLU A 100 17.02 2.60 3.29
C GLU A 100 15.48 2.76 3.23
N VAL A 101 14.85 3.28 4.27
CA VAL A 101 13.39 3.52 4.28
C VAL A 101 13.01 4.73 3.41
N LYS A 102 13.97 5.59 3.06
CA LYS A 102 13.69 6.77 2.23
C LYS A 102 13.07 6.40 0.88
N SER A 103 13.57 5.36 0.22
CA SER A 103 13.01 4.91 -1.06
C SER A 103 11.58 4.39 -0.90
N VAL A 104 11.27 3.75 0.23
CA VAL A 104 9.90 3.31 0.55
C VAL A 104 9.00 4.54 0.72
N GLN A 105 9.45 5.52 1.49
CA GLN A 105 8.71 6.76 1.72
C GLN A 105 8.41 7.48 0.40
N ASP A 106 9.39 7.57 -0.50
CA ASP A 106 9.23 8.21 -1.79
C ASP A 106 8.20 7.45 -2.66
N ASP A 107 8.21 6.11 -2.60
CA ASP A 107 7.23 5.29 -3.29
C ASP A 107 5.81 5.54 -2.76
N GLU A 108 5.65 5.69 -1.44
CA GLU A 108 4.32 5.94 -0.85
C GLU A 108 3.74 7.27 -1.36
N GLN A 109 4.57 8.30 -1.47
CA GLN A 109 4.15 9.57 -2.08
C GLN A 109 3.69 9.35 -3.52
N ARG A 110 4.49 8.63 -4.30
CA ARG A 110 4.17 8.32 -5.69
C ARG A 110 2.90 7.48 -5.80
N HIS A 111 2.69 6.51 -4.90
CA HIS A 111 1.49 5.67 -4.88
C HIS A 111 0.23 6.50 -4.68
N GLY A 112 0.26 7.45 -3.74
CA GLY A 112 -0.86 8.37 -3.53
C GLY A 112 -1.17 9.17 -4.80
N ASP A 113 -0.14 9.70 -5.44
CA ASP A 113 -0.27 10.46 -6.69
C ASP A 113 -0.82 9.58 -7.81
N MET A 114 -0.37 8.33 -7.92
CA MET A 114 -0.86 7.37 -8.91
C MET A 114 -2.35 7.10 -8.73
N MET A 115 -2.80 6.90 -7.48
CA MET A 115 -4.22 6.66 -7.21
C MET A 115 -5.08 7.84 -7.65
N LEU A 116 -4.68 9.07 -7.33
CA LEU A 116 -5.43 10.26 -7.74
C LEU A 116 -5.39 10.46 -9.25
N SER A 117 -4.31 10.07 -9.91
CA SER A 117 -4.18 10.22 -11.37
C SER A 117 -5.13 9.32 -12.16
N LEU A 118 -5.68 8.28 -11.52
CA LEU A 118 -6.68 7.41 -12.15
C LEU A 118 -8.04 8.09 -12.28
N LEU A 119 -8.27 9.13 -11.51
CA LEU A 119 -9.52 9.88 -11.53
C LEU A 119 -9.45 11.00 -12.55
#